data_f2c36c190c95bc0e71ee44578fa5b2d9
#
_entry.id   f2c36c190c95bc0e71ee44578fa5b2d9
#
_cell.length_a   1.000
_cell.length_b   1.000
_cell.length_c   1.000
_cell.angle_alpha   90.00
_cell.angle_beta   90.00
_cell.angle_gamma   90.00
#
_symmetry.space_group_name_H-M   'P 1'
#
loop_
_entity.id
_entity.type
_entity.pdbx_description
1 polymer ?
#
loop_
_entity_poly.entity_id
_entity_poly.type
_entity_poly.pdbx_seq_one_letter_code
_entity_poly.pdbx_strand_id
1 'polypeptide(L)'
;MKPKYGILIVDDDTILAQDTKECLEHEQEIDIEADICSDSSEALSYLSKKNKYYDLVLLDLKMPKLSGAEVLQLIKKNFPDIHVIIISAYLDENNRDELIRLGAYAVFEKPCDYHKVKEYIKRAIDDIEITALRIKGLDLRKALYQVAKELIFKALRRNDWHLEKTSGNLNITRWCLDRWMKKLYIKRTAL
;
A
#
# COMPACT_ATOMS: atom_id res chain seq x y z
N MET A 1 13.46 12.32 9.06
CA MET A 1 12.69 11.09 9.38
C MET A 1 12.37 10.40 8.06
N LYS A 2 12.65 9.11 7.97
CA LYS A 2 12.25 8.32 6.78
C LYS A 2 10.71 8.22 6.72
N PRO A 3 10.11 8.15 5.54
CA PRO A 3 8.68 7.91 5.43
C PRO A 3 8.35 6.51 5.97
N LYS A 4 7.26 6.40 6.72
CA LYS A 4 6.79 5.15 7.29
C LYS A 4 5.76 4.52 6.35
N TYR A 5 5.95 3.26 5.99
CA TYR A 5 5.10 2.53 5.06
C TYR A 5 4.24 1.51 5.78
N GLY A 6 2.94 1.56 5.52
CA GLY A 6 1.98 0.61 6.08
C GLY A 6 1.86 -0.65 5.23
N ILE A 7 2.07 -1.82 5.85
CA ILE A 7 1.89 -3.11 5.18
C ILE A 7 0.81 -3.90 5.91
N LEU A 8 -0.16 -4.44 5.18
CA LEU A 8 -1.11 -5.40 5.71
C LEU A 8 -0.68 -6.81 5.33
N ILE A 9 -0.43 -7.67 6.31
CA ILE A 9 -0.15 -9.09 6.13
C ILE A 9 -1.47 -9.84 6.31
N VAL A 10 -1.92 -10.56 5.29
CA VAL A 10 -3.15 -11.38 5.31
C VAL A 10 -2.74 -12.83 5.18
N ASP A 11 -2.74 -13.54 6.31
CA ASP A 11 -2.30 -14.94 6.41
C ASP A 11 -2.96 -15.55 7.66
N ASP A 12 -3.60 -16.70 7.53
CA ASP A 12 -4.27 -17.41 8.65
C ASP A 12 -3.28 -18.13 9.57
N ASP A 13 -2.06 -18.39 9.12
CA ASP A 13 -0.96 -18.83 9.97
C ASP A 13 -0.37 -17.62 10.73
N THR A 14 -0.89 -17.39 11.93
CA THR A 14 -0.49 -16.27 12.78
C THR A 14 0.97 -16.30 13.20
N ILE A 15 1.59 -17.49 13.30
CA ILE A 15 3.01 -17.63 13.65
C ILE A 15 3.86 -17.15 12.48
N LEU A 16 3.58 -17.65 11.28
CA LEU A 16 4.29 -17.25 10.07
C LEU A 16 4.08 -15.77 9.72
N ALA A 17 2.86 -15.26 9.95
CA ALA A 17 2.57 -13.84 9.78
C ALA A 17 3.37 -12.98 10.75
N GLN A 18 3.54 -13.42 12.01
CA GLN A 18 4.34 -12.71 13.00
C GLN A 18 5.84 -12.72 12.64
N ASP A 19 6.38 -13.86 12.22
CA ASP A 19 7.77 -13.96 11.76
C ASP A 19 8.01 -13.05 10.53
N THR A 20 7.07 -13.03 9.60
CA THR A 20 7.12 -12.13 8.43
C THR A 20 7.12 -10.67 8.85
N LYS A 21 6.25 -10.29 9.79
CA LYS A 21 6.19 -8.93 10.33
C LYS A 21 7.52 -8.53 10.96
N GLU A 22 8.06 -9.35 11.84
CA GLU A 22 9.35 -9.09 12.51
C GLU A 22 10.49 -8.93 11.50
N CYS A 23 10.55 -9.82 10.50
CA CYS A 23 11.51 -9.69 9.41
C CYS A 23 11.41 -8.35 8.68
N LEU A 24 10.21 -7.85 8.43
CA LEU A 24 9.98 -6.59 7.71
C LEU A 24 10.31 -5.37 8.55
N GLU A 25 9.88 -5.34 9.81
CA GLU A 25 10.04 -4.18 10.71
C GLU A 25 11.50 -4.00 11.19
N HIS A 26 12.32 -5.05 11.18
CA HIS A 26 13.75 -4.96 11.50
C HIS A 26 14.62 -4.37 10.38
N GLU A 27 14.02 -3.96 9.26
CA GLU A 27 14.76 -3.38 8.14
C GLU A 27 15.22 -1.95 8.44
N GLN A 28 16.53 -1.70 8.27
CA GLN A 28 17.11 -0.36 8.53
C GLN A 28 16.94 0.61 7.36
N GLU A 29 16.71 0.12 6.16
CA GLU A 29 16.62 0.97 4.96
C GLU A 29 15.25 1.64 4.81
N ILE A 30 14.18 0.93 5.17
CA ILE A 30 12.78 1.37 5.03
C ILE A 30 12.11 1.30 6.40
N ASP A 31 11.37 2.33 6.78
CA ASP A 31 10.56 2.34 8.02
C ASP A 31 9.21 1.71 7.70
N ILE A 32 9.00 0.45 8.10
CA ILE A 32 7.79 -0.34 7.85
C ILE A 32 6.99 -0.48 9.14
N GLU A 33 5.69 -0.31 9.06
CA GLU A 33 4.73 -0.71 10.06
C GLU A 33 3.78 -1.75 9.48
N ALA A 34 3.82 -2.98 10.02
CA ALA A 34 3.01 -4.07 9.52
C ALA A 34 1.89 -4.43 10.51
N ASP A 35 0.69 -4.67 9.97
CA ASP A 35 -0.43 -5.28 10.70
C ASP A 35 -0.73 -6.66 10.14
N ILE A 36 -1.26 -7.50 11.01
CA ILE A 36 -1.66 -8.87 10.67
C ILE A 36 -3.19 -8.95 10.65
N CYS A 37 -3.71 -9.54 9.58
CA CYS A 37 -5.11 -9.92 9.42
C CYS A 37 -5.16 -11.44 9.22
N SER A 38 -5.57 -12.18 10.25
CA SER A 38 -5.65 -13.65 10.21
C SER A 38 -6.97 -14.19 9.63
N ASP A 39 -7.91 -13.31 9.34
CA ASP A 39 -9.19 -13.67 8.73
C ASP A 39 -9.32 -13.02 7.34
N SER A 40 -9.26 -13.85 6.30
CA SER A 40 -9.34 -13.38 4.90
C SER A 40 -10.58 -12.53 4.61
N SER A 41 -11.70 -12.81 5.30
CA SER A 41 -12.95 -12.06 5.14
C SER A 41 -12.89 -10.64 5.70
N GLU A 42 -11.95 -10.35 6.59
CA GLU A 42 -11.76 -9.03 7.20
C GLU A 42 -10.75 -8.14 6.46
N ALA A 43 -10.03 -8.66 5.47
CA ALA A 43 -8.96 -7.94 4.77
C ALA A 43 -9.43 -6.57 4.24
N LEU A 44 -10.61 -6.49 3.61
CA LEU A 44 -11.16 -5.23 3.10
C LEU A 44 -11.54 -4.27 4.23
N SER A 45 -12.00 -4.81 5.37
CA SER A 45 -12.31 -4.01 6.55
C SER A 45 -11.06 -3.32 7.08
N TYR A 46 -9.91 -4.04 7.13
CA TYR A 46 -8.63 -3.45 7.50
C TYR A 46 -8.23 -2.31 6.55
N LEU A 47 -8.32 -2.53 5.24
CA LEU A 47 -7.98 -1.53 4.22
C LEU A 47 -8.91 -0.30 4.24
N SER A 48 -10.13 -0.46 4.75
CA SER A 48 -11.13 0.61 4.87
C SER A 48 -11.02 1.41 6.16
N LYS A 49 -10.17 0.99 7.12
CA LYS A 49 -10.03 1.70 8.40
C LYS A 49 -9.54 3.12 8.17
N LYS A 50 -10.30 4.10 8.66
CA LYS A 50 -10.04 5.53 8.43
C LYS A 50 -8.75 6.04 9.09
N ASN A 51 -8.27 5.36 10.13
CA ASN A 51 -7.13 5.77 10.93
C ASN A 51 -5.81 5.08 10.52
N LYS A 52 -5.85 4.22 9.51
CA LYS A 52 -4.68 3.49 9.06
C LYS A 52 -4.61 3.46 7.54
N TYR A 53 -3.42 3.67 7.01
CA TYR A 53 -3.16 3.63 5.58
C TYR A 53 -2.18 2.50 5.29
N TYR A 54 -2.53 1.67 4.31
CA TYR A 54 -1.65 0.62 3.83
C TYR A 54 -1.20 0.93 2.41
N ASP A 55 0.10 0.86 2.21
CA ASP A 55 0.74 1.04 0.91
C ASP A 55 0.76 -0.27 0.12
N LEU A 56 0.82 -1.40 0.83
CA LEU A 56 0.99 -2.71 0.24
C LEU A 56 0.28 -3.79 1.08
N VAL A 57 -0.14 -4.86 0.41
CA VAL A 57 -0.65 -6.08 1.05
C VAL A 57 0.27 -7.24 0.73
N LEU A 58 0.70 -7.98 1.75
CA LEU A 58 1.24 -9.33 1.62
C LEU A 58 0.10 -10.31 1.84
N LEU A 59 -0.12 -11.23 0.91
CA LEU A 59 -1.31 -12.07 0.87
C LEU A 59 -0.94 -13.53 0.69
N ASP A 60 -1.37 -14.39 1.61
CA ASP A 60 -1.36 -15.83 1.38
C ASP A 60 -2.52 -16.26 0.47
N LEU A 61 -2.33 -17.38 -0.23
CA LEU A 61 -3.37 -17.91 -1.14
C LEU A 61 -4.35 -18.86 -0.46
N LYS A 62 -3.84 -19.69 0.45
CA LYS A 62 -4.62 -20.78 1.01
C LYS A 62 -5.08 -20.44 2.41
N MET A 63 -6.19 -19.78 2.49
CA MET A 63 -6.82 -19.38 3.74
C MET A 63 -8.25 -19.94 3.82
N PRO A 64 -8.78 -20.18 5.04
CA PRO A 64 -10.19 -20.44 5.27
C PRO A 64 -11.08 -19.27 4.78
N LYS A 65 -12.34 -19.56 4.49
CA LYS A 65 -13.38 -18.62 4.06
C LYS A 65 -13.18 -18.09 2.64
N LEU A 66 -12.28 -17.13 2.44
CA LEU A 66 -11.94 -16.58 1.12
C LEU A 66 -10.52 -17.00 0.75
N SER A 67 -10.36 -17.51 -0.46
CA SER A 67 -9.05 -17.77 -1.04
C SER A 67 -8.31 -16.45 -1.28
N GLY A 68 -6.98 -16.49 -1.26
CA GLY A 68 -6.19 -15.29 -1.57
C GLY A 68 -6.46 -14.73 -2.96
N ALA A 69 -6.83 -15.56 -3.96
CA ALA A 69 -7.20 -15.08 -5.28
C ALA A 69 -8.51 -14.25 -5.24
N GLU A 70 -9.50 -14.68 -4.46
CA GLU A 70 -10.73 -13.90 -4.26
C GLU A 70 -10.46 -12.60 -3.52
N VAL A 71 -9.62 -12.65 -2.47
CA VAL A 71 -9.20 -11.45 -1.73
C VAL A 71 -8.45 -10.47 -2.65
N LEU A 72 -7.53 -10.96 -3.50
CA LEU A 72 -6.83 -10.15 -4.50
C LEU A 72 -7.81 -9.42 -5.42
N GLN A 73 -8.78 -10.13 -5.99
CA GLN A 73 -9.79 -9.53 -6.87
C GLN A 73 -10.59 -8.45 -6.14
N LEU A 74 -11.01 -8.71 -4.91
CA LEU A 74 -11.75 -7.76 -4.09
C LEU A 74 -10.91 -6.53 -3.76
N ILE A 75 -9.63 -6.70 -3.43
CA ILE A 75 -8.69 -5.58 -3.19
C ILE A 75 -8.55 -4.76 -4.48
N LYS A 76 -8.28 -5.38 -5.60
CA LYS A 76 -8.09 -4.67 -6.88
C LYS A 76 -9.34 -3.94 -7.36
N LYS A 77 -10.52 -4.47 -7.06
CA LYS A 77 -11.80 -3.81 -7.36
C LYS A 77 -12.05 -2.56 -6.51
N ASN A 78 -11.75 -2.62 -5.20
CA ASN A 78 -12.08 -1.55 -4.26
C ASN A 78 -10.92 -0.59 -3.99
N PHE A 79 -9.68 -1.07 -4.11
CA PHE A 79 -8.43 -0.36 -3.84
C PHE A 79 -7.40 -0.61 -4.96
N PRO A 80 -7.66 -0.14 -6.20
CA PRO A 80 -6.84 -0.48 -7.37
C PRO A 80 -5.37 -0.04 -7.24
N ASP A 81 -5.10 1.00 -6.45
CA ASP A 81 -3.77 1.58 -6.25
C ASP A 81 -2.93 0.82 -5.21
N ILE A 82 -3.51 -0.07 -4.42
CA ILE A 82 -2.77 -0.86 -3.44
C ILE A 82 -2.03 -1.99 -4.16
N HIS A 83 -0.72 -2.07 -3.97
CA HIS A 83 0.05 -3.20 -4.46
C HIS A 83 -0.19 -4.45 -3.61
N VAL A 84 -0.35 -5.58 -4.27
CA VAL A 84 -0.53 -6.88 -3.60
C VAL A 84 0.61 -7.79 -4.03
N ILE A 85 1.41 -8.23 -3.05
CA ILE A 85 2.43 -9.28 -3.23
C ILE A 85 1.89 -10.56 -2.62
N ILE A 86 1.92 -11.64 -3.38
CA ILE A 86 1.47 -12.96 -2.94
C ILE A 86 2.68 -13.76 -2.45
N ILE A 87 2.54 -14.42 -1.29
CA ILE A 87 3.54 -15.30 -0.73
C ILE A 87 2.83 -16.58 -0.28
N SER A 88 2.99 -17.70 -1.03
CA SER A 88 2.26 -18.93 -0.73
C SER A 88 3.08 -20.19 -0.99
N ALA A 89 2.80 -21.25 -0.21
CA ALA A 89 3.35 -22.59 -0.44
C ALA A 89 2.64 -23.35 -1.57
N TYR A 90 1.58 -22.80 -2.13
CA TYR A 90 0.72 -23.47 -3.12
C TYR A 90 0.74 -22.74 -4.46
N LEU A 91 1.92 -22.68 -5.07
CA LEU A 91 2.12 -22.09 -6.38
C LEU A 91 2.47 -23.16 -7.39
N ASP A 92 1.81 -23.10 -8.55
CA ASP A 92 2.24 -23.76 -9.77
C ASP A 92 2.38 -22.72 -10.89
N GLU A 93 2.97 -23.11 -12.01
CA GLU A 93 3.23 -22.18 -13.12
C GLU A 93 1.93 -21.57 -13.68
N ASN A 94 0.83 -22.34 -13.70
CA ASN A 94 -0.43 -21.88 -14.26
C ASN A 94 -1.11 -20.83 -13.36
N ASN A 95 -1.12 -21.07 -12.05
CA ASN A 95 -1.77 -20.13 -11.14
C ASN A 95 -0.95 -18.85 -10.91
N ARG A 96 0.39 -18.89 -11.06
CA ARG A 96 1.25 -17.70 -11.02
C ARG A 96 0.85 -16.68 -12.07
N ASP A 97 0.72 -17.10 -13.33
CA ASP A 97 0.35 -16.21 -14.43
C ASP A 97 -1.08 -15.64 -14.26
N GLU A 98 -1.98 -16.46 -13.75
CA GLU A 98 -3.35 -16.03 -13.43
C GLU A 98 -3.35 -14.94 -12.35
N LEU A 99 -2.59 -15.10 -11.26
CA LEU A 99 -2.49 -14.15 -10.19
C LEU A 99 -1.92 -12.79 -10.66
N ILE A 100 -0.92 -12.82 -11.54
CA ILE A 100 -0.40 -11.60 -12.17
C ILE A 100 -1.47 -10.92 -13.04
N ARG A 101 -2.25 -11.69 -13.84
CA ARG A 101 -3.37 -11.14 -14.63
C ARG A 101 -4.47 -10.55 -13.76
N LEU A 102 -4.71 -11.12 -12.57
CA LEU A 102 -5.65 -10.59 -11.57
C LEU A 102 -5.14 -9.33 -10.86
N GLY A 103 -3.89 -8.94 -11.12
CA GLY A 103 -3.31 -7.69 -10.64
C GLY A 103 -2.36 -7.85 -9.45
N ALA A 104 -1.86 -9.05 -9.16
CA ALA A 104 -0.75 -9.19 -8.23
C ALA A 104 0.49 -8.47 -8.77
N TYR A 105 1.17 -7.72 -7.91
CA TYR A 105 2.41 -7.03 -8.25
C TYR A 105 3.58 -8.01 -8.38
N ALA A 106 3.63 -9.00 -7.48
CA ALA A 106 4.59 -10.08 -7.51
C ALA A 106 4.02 -11.31 -6.81
N VAL A 107 4.63 -12.47 -7.08
CA VAL A 107 4.21 -13.76 -6.53
C VAL A 107 5.46 -14.54 -6.12
N PHE A 108 5.52 -14.94 -4.83
CA PHE A 108 6.62 -15.70 -4.24
C PHE A 108 6.12 -17.03 -3.69
N GLU A 109 6.92 -18.08 -3.90
CA GLU A 109 6.68 -19.40 -3.33
C GLU A 109 7.38 -19.55 -1.98
N LYS A 110 6.68 -20.08 -0.98
CA LYS A 110 7.26 -20.43 0.33
C LYS A 110 8.01 -21.78 0.24
N PRO A 111 9.21 -21.94 0.82
CA PRO A 111 9.99 -20.92 1.53
C PRO A 111 10.61 -19.89 0.59
N CYS A 112 10.48 -18.62 0.87
CA CYS A 112 10.99 -17.56 0.02
C CYS A 112 12.15 -16.81 0.67
N ASP A 113 13.00 -16.25 -0.19
CA ASP A 113 14.06 -15.34 0.23
C ASP A 113 13.45 -13.98 0.57
N TYR A 114 13.36 -13.67 1.86
CA TYR A 114 12.79 -12.40 2.34
C TYR A 114 13.58 -11.17 1.87
N HIS A 115 14.87 -11.31 1.51
CA HIS A 115 15.61 -10.20 0.90
C HIS A 115 15.01 -9.83 -0.46
N LYS A 116 14.66 -10.83 -1.27
CA LYS A 116 13.97 -10.58 -2.55
C LYS A 116 12.58 -9.98 -2.34
N VAL A 117 11.82 -10.49 -1.37
CA VAL A 117 10.51 -9.91 -1.04
C VAL A 117 10.64 -8.44 -0.68
N LYS A 118 11.62 -8.08 0.16
CA LYS A 118 11.90 -6.69 0.55
C LYS A 118 12.29 -5.80 -0.63
N GLU A 119 13.10 -6.30 -1.57
CA GLU A 119 13.39 -5.56 -2.81
C GLU A 119 12.13 -5.25 -3.62
N TYR A 120 11.20 -6.22 -3.72
CA TYR A 120 9.94 -6.01 -4.42
C TYR A 120 9.02 -5.08 -3.66
N ILE A 121 8.99 -5.14 -2.33
CA ILE A 121 8.26 -4.17 -1.50
C ILE A 121 8.81 -2.77 -1.75
N LYS A 122 10.14 -2.59 -1.76
CA LYS A 122 10.78 -1.30 -2.04
C LYS A 122 10.39 -0.77 -3.42
N ARG A 123 10.48 -1.61 -4.45
CA ARG A 123 10.05 -1.25 -5.82
C ARG A 123 8.57 -0.89 -5.87
N ALA A 124 7.70 -1.70 -5.25
CA ALA A 124 6.27 -1.43 -5.20
C ALA A 124 5.97 -0.08 -4.54
N ILE A 125 6.69 0.26 -3.47
CA ILE A 125 6.57 1.54 -2.77
C ILE A 125 7.04 2.69 -3.67
N ASP A 126 8.16 2.53 -4.38
CA ASP A 126 8.68 3.54 -5.30
C ASP A 126 7.74 3.72 -6.52
N ASP A 127 7.14 2.63 -7.02
CA ASP A 127 6.18 2.66 -8.14
C ASP A 127 4.84 3.34 -7.77
N ILE A 128 4.45 3.38 -6.48
CA ILE A 128 3.23 4.07 -6.03
C ILE A 128 3.26 5.58 -6.37
N GLU A 129 4.42 6.16 -6.60
CA GLU A 129 4.57 7.59 -6.77
C GLU A 129 4.06 8.12 -8.12
N ILE A 130 3.91 7.29 -9.15
CA ILE A 130 3.68 7.79 -10.51
C ILE A 130 2.40 7.29 -11.20
N THR A 131 1.77 6.20 -10.77
CA THR A 131 0.87 5.43 -11.65
C THR A 131 -0.61 5.83 -11.67
N ALA A 132 -1.11 6.68 -10.81
CA ALA A 132 -2.56 6.92 -10.66
C ALA A 132 -3.10 8.21 -11.30
N LEU A 133 -2.36 8.86 -12.19
CA LEU A 133 -2.79 10.11 -12.82
C LEU A 133 -3.48 9.88 -14.17
N ARG A 134 -4.78 9.58 -14.13
CA ARG A 134 -5.64 9.78 -15.31
C ARG A 134 -5.93 11.26 -15.50
N ILE A 135 -5.11 11.93 -16.30
CA ILE A 135 -5.35 13.31 -16.70
C ILE A 135 -6.42 13.32 -17.78
N LYS A 136 -7.61 13.81 -17.47
CA LYS A 136 -8.67 14.02 -18.46
C LYS A 136 -8.53 15.41 -19.05
N GLY A 137 -8.25 15.45 -20.36
CA GLY A 137 -8.19 16.69 -21.15
C GLY A 137 -6.78 17.29 -21.29
N LEU A 138 -6.66 18.31 -22.14
CA LEU A 138 -5.38 18.96 -22.51
C LEU A 138 -5.07 20.24 -21.69
N ASP A 139 -5.77 20.48 -20.58
CA ASP A 139 -5.54 21.63 -19.70
C ASP A 139 -4.41 21.32 -18.70
N LEU A 140 -3.20 21.75 -19.04
CA LEU A 140 -2.01 21.56 -18.22
C LEU A 140 -2.19 22.08 -16.79
N ARG A 141 -2.90 23.20 -16.59
CA ARG A 141 -3.11 23.76 -15.25
C ARG A 141 -3.99 22.86 -14.40
N LYS A 142 -5.08 22.33 -14.97
CA LYS A 142 -5.95 21.38 -14.28
C LYS A 142 -5.21 20.08 -13.96
N ALA A 143 -4.41 19.59 -14.91
CA ALA A 143 -3.56 18.42 -14.71
C ALA A 143 -2.59 18.61 -13.53
N LEU A 144 -1.84 19.71 -13.50
CA LEU A 144 -0.92 20.02 -12.41
C LEU A 144 -1.63 20.12 -11.05
N TYR A 145 -2.82 20.72 -11.00
CA TYR A 145 -3.61 20.75 -9.76
C TYR A 145 -4.06 19.38 -9.31
N GLN A 146 -4.44 18.52 -10.23
CA GLN A 146 -4.84 17.15 -9.91
C GLN A 146 -3.65 16.34 -9.37
N VAL A 147 -2.49 16.43 -10.02
CA VAL A 147 -1.23 15.83 -9.53
C VAL A 147 -0.90 16.31 -8.13
N ALA A 148 -0.85 17.64 -7.93
CA ALA A 148 -0.52 18.22 -6.64
C ALA A 148 -1.50 17.79 -5.54
N LYS A 149 -2.79 17.68 -5.87
CA LYS A 149 -3.82 17.24 -4.93
C LYS A 149 -3.59 15.81 -4.46
N GLU A 150 -3.34 14.90 -5.39
CA GLU A 150 -3.07 13.48 -5.09
C GLU A 150 -1.80 13.32 -4.26
N LEU A 151 -0.69 13.97 -4.65
CA LEU A 151 0.56 13.91 -3.92
C LEU A 151 0.42 14.43 -2.48
N ILE A 152 -0.20 15.59 -2.32
CA ILE A 152 -0.40 16.18 -0.99
C ILE A 152 -1.33 15.30 -0.14
N PHE A 153 -2.40 14.77 -0.73
CA PHE A 153 -3.34 13.93 -0.02
C PHE A 153 -2.70 12.60 0.43
N LYS A 154 -1.92 11.95 -0.44
CA LYS A 154 -1.13 10.75 -0.09
C LYS A 154 -0.14 11.05 1.04
N ALA A 155 0.62 12.14 0.94
CA ALA A 155 1.57 12.53 1.97
C ALA A 155 0.90 12.86 3.32
N LEU A 156 -0.26 13.52 3.31
CA LEU A 156 -1.05 13.78 4.52
C LEU A 156 -1.51 12.49 5.19
N ARG A 157 -2.02 11.53 4.41
CA ARG A 157 -2.46 10.22 4.92
C ARG A 157 -1.30 9.43 5.52
N ARG A 158 -0.16 9.37 4.84
CA ARG A 158 1.05 8.69 5.33
C ARG A 158 1.59 9.26 6.64
N ASN A 159 1.31 10.52 6.92
CA ASN A 159 1.78 11.21 8.12
C ASN A 159 0.65 11.49 9.13
N ASP A 160 -0.46 10.74 9.09
CA ASP A 160 -1.61 10.93 9.99
C ASP A 160 -2.09 12.39 10.06
N TRP A 161 -2.02 13.12 8.94
CA TRP A 161 -2.32 14.54 8.85
C TRP A 161 -1.39 15.44 9.70
N HIS A 162 -0.20 14.93 10.05
CA HIS A 162 0.80 15.73 10.75
C HIS A 162 1.51 16.66 9.77
N LEU A 163 1.12 17.91 9.76
CA LEU A 163 1.46 18.86 8.69
C LEU A 163 2.96 19.19 8.61
N GLU A 164 3.69 19.21 9.74
CA GLU A 164 5.15 19.43 9.74
C GLU A 164 5.89 18.25 9.09
N LYS A 165 5.51 17.01 9.46
CA LYS A 165 6.08 15.81 8.83
C LYS A 165 5.75 15.78 7.34
N THR A 166 4.52 16.10 6.98
CA THR A 166 4.05 16.10 5.57
C THR A 166 4.81 17.12 4.75
N SER A 167 5.01 18.33 5.25
CA SER A 167 5.77 19.35 4.52
C SER A 167 7.24 18.94 4.34
N GLY A 168 7.85 18.30 5.35
CA GLY A 168 9.18 17.72 5.25
C GLY A 168 9.28 16.64 4.18
N ASN A 169 8.33 15.69 4.15
CA ASN A 169 8.31 14.60 3.16
C ASN A 169 8.09 15.11 1.73
N LEU A 170 7.34 16.18 1.56
CA LEU A 170 7.12 16.83 0.25
C LEU A 170 8.24 17.81 -0.14
N ASN A 171 9.26 17.96 0.72
CA ASN A 171 10.35 18.93 0.54
C ASN A 171 9.85 20.35 0.27
N ILE A 172 8.81 20.76 0.96
CA ILE A 172 8.23 22.12 0.91
C ILE A 172 8.11 22.69 2.32
N THR A 173 7.98 24.02 2.41
CA THR A 173 7.74 24.65 3.70
C THR A 173 6.32 24.39 4.19
N ARG A 174 6.12 24.41 5.52
CA ARG A 174 4.78 24.29 6.11
C ARG A 174 3.80 25.32 5.56
N TRP A 175 4.24 26.55 5.36
CA TRP A 175 3.43 27.61 4.75
C TRP A 175 3.02 27.28 3.31
N CYS A 176 3.93 26.69 2.54
CA CYS A 176 3.64 26.24 1.17
C CYS A 176 2.58 25.13 1.17
N LEU A 177 2.69 24.15 2.09
CA LEU A 177 1.71 23.09 2.25
C LEU A 177 0.31 23.66 2.58
N ASP A 178 0.23 24.56 3.57
CA ASP A 178 -1.05 25.20 3.95
C ASP A 178 -1.69 25.96 2.78
N ARG A 179 -0.88 26.66 2.01
CA ARG A 179 -1.33 27.39 0.82
C ARG A 179 -1.89 26.42 -0.25
N TRP A 180 -1.20 25.32 -0.49
CA TRP A 180 -1.66 24.28 -1.43
C TRP A 180 -2.94 23.61 -0.93
N MET A 181 -3.01 23.26 0.34
CA MET A 181 -4.22 22.65 0.91
C MET A 181 -5.44 23.55 0.76
N LYS A 182 -5.30 24.85 1.05
CA LYS A 182 -6.36 25.83 0.82
C LYS A 182 -6.78 25.90 -0.65
N LYS A 183 -5.82 25.97 -1.56
CA LYS A 183 -6.05 26.10 -3.00
C LYS A 183 -6.71 24.87 -3.62
N LEU A 184 -6.42 23.68 -3.08
CA LEU A 184 -6.94 22.39 -3.51
C LEU A 184 -8.18 21.93 -2.72
N TYR A 185 -8.66 22.76 -1.80
CA TYR A 185 -9.78 22.45 -0.90
C TYR A 185 -9.59 21.14 -0.11
N ILE A 186 -8.34 20.84 0.27
CA ILE A 186 -8.01 19.68 1.08
C ILE A 186 -8.30 20.02 2.55
N LYS A 187 -9.23 19.29 3.16
CA LYS A 187 -9.56 19.41 4.57
C LYS A 187 -9.51 18.02 5.21
N ARG A 188 -9.06 17.96 6.46
CA ARG A 188 -9.28 16.77 7.27
C ARG A 188 -10.79 16.69 7.52
N THR A 189 -11.49 15.75 6.91
CA THR A 189 -12.88 15.48 7.24
C THR A 189 -12.90 14.99 8.68
N ALA A 190 -13.45 15.79 9.58
CA ALA A 190 -13.73 15.34 10.92
C ALA A 190 -14.70 14.17 10.80
N LEU A 191 -14.35 13.07 11.43
CA LEU A 191 -15.15 11.88 11.61
C LEU A 191 -15.87 11.96 12.92
#